data_596791a075a91a21729d603cd4337028
#
_entry.id   596791a075a91a21729d603cd4337028
#
_cell.length_a   1.000
_cell.length_b   1.000
_cell.length_c   1.000
_cell.angle_alpha   90.00
_cell.angle_beta   90.00
_cell.angle_gamma   90.00
#
_symmetry.space_group_name_H-M   'P 1'
#
loop_
_entity.id
_entity.type
_entity.pdbx_description
1 polymer ?
#
loop_
_entity_poly.entity_id
_entity_poly.type
_entity_poly.pdbx_seq_one_letter_code
_entity_poly.pdbx_strand_id
1 'polypeptide(L)'
;HGVESGDILCIAHKIISKAEGAIFNLEEIEPSIEAIEYAEKLNKNPKKVEIVLRQSKRVVRAFKRPQQNEGTMICEHHLGFISANAGVDESNSEPSTVITLPNDPDASARKLGQSLEDRFGVQLGIVITDTFGRPWRLGQVNVAIGLFRVPAITSDIGKKDAWGRELSVTEPALCDELAAASGLVIKKAAKTPIVLFRGLKWDKEDKTSARNILRANSEDMFR
;
A
#
# COMPACT_ATOMS: atom_id res chain seq x y z
N HIS A 1 8.06 -12.49 23.54
CA HIS A 1 6.80 -11.77 23.62
C HIS A 1 5.90 -12.31 22.49
N GLY A 2 4.78 -12.94 22.88
CA GLY A 2 3.77 -13.41 21.93
C GLY A 2 2.83 -12.28 21.49
N VAL A 3 1.95 -12.56 20.51
CA VAL A 3 0.83 -11.70 20.16
C VAL A 3 -0.27 -11.81 21.20
N GLU A 4 -1.00 -10.72 21.44
CA GLU A 4 -2.09 -10.61 22.40
C GLU A 4 -3.34 -10.09 21.71
N SER A 5 -4.51 -10.33 22.31
CA SER A 5 -5.76 -9.79 21.76
C SER A 5 -5.74 -8.26 21.78
N GLY A 6 -6.13 -7.65 20.68
CA GLY A 6 -6.09 -6.19 20.45
C GLY A 6 -4.79 -5.68 19.80
N ASP A 7 -3.79 -6.54 19.59
CA ASP A 7 -2.61 -6.17 18.83
C ASP A 7 -2.95 -5.90 17.37
N ILE A 8 -2.20 -4.98 16.73
CA ILE A 8 -2.24 -4.74 15.28
C ILE A 8 -0.85 -4.98 14.70
N LEU A 9 -0.77 -5.78 13.65
CA LEU A 9 0.46 -6.03 12.90
C LEU A 9 0.44 -5.22 11.60
N CYS A 10 1.35 -4.26 11.48
CA CYS A 10 1.65 -3.58 10.21
C CYS A 10 2.76 -4.31 9.48
N ILE A 11 2.51 -4.71 8.24
CA ILE A 11 3.35 -5.63 7.48
C ILE A 11 3.69 -5.01 6.12
N ALA A 12 4.98 -4.90 5.80
CA ALA A 12 5.41 -4.47 4.47
C ALA A 12 4.94 -5.49 3.41
N HIS A 13 4.25 -5.01 2.37
CA HIS A 13 3.67 -5.89 1.35
C HIS A 13 4.67 -6.85 0.71
N LYS A 14 5.94 -6.46 0.60
CA LYS A 14 6.94 -7.26 -0.11
C LYS A 14 7.14 -8.66 0.44
N ILE A 15 7.00 -8.87 1.75
CA ILE A 15 7.09 -10.24 2.29
C ILE A 15 5.86 -11.06 1.92
N ILE A 16 4.69 -10.44 1.83
CA ILE A 16 3.46 -11.07 1.37
C ILE A 16 3.56 -11.36 -0.13
N SER A 17 3.92 -10.34 -0.94
CA SER A 17 4.11 -10.49 -2.38
C SER A 17 5.05 -11.63 -2.73
N LYS A 18 6.19 -11.74 -2.03
CA LYS A 18 7.15 -12.83 -2.20
C LYS A 18 6.56 -14.19 -1.83
N ALA A 19 5.85 -14.27 -0.72
CA ALA A 19 5.22 -15.52 -0.27
C ALA A 19 4.10 -15.99 -1.21
N GLU A 20 3.48 -15.07 -1.94
CA GLU A 20 2.41 -15.34 -2.92
C GLU A 20 2.92 -15.44 -4.37
N GLY A 21 4.24 -15.32 -4.60
CA GLY A 21 4.82 -15.43 -5.93
C GLY A 21 4.58 -14.22 -6.84
N ALA A 22 4.26 -13.04 -6.28
CA ALA A 22 4.09 -11.78 -7.02
C ALA A 22 5.45 -11.18 -7.41
N ILE A 23 6.29 -11.98 -8.06
CA ILE A 23 7.63 -11.67 -8.54
C ILE A 23 7.69 -12.00 -10.02
N PHE A 24 8.27 -11.12 -10.80
CA PHE A 24 8.45 -11.30 -12.23
C PHE A 24 9.92 -11.24 -12.60
N ASN A 25 10.40 -12.23 -13.37
CA ASN A 25 11.71 -12.21 -13.99
C ASN A 25 11.64 -11.39 -15.28
N LEU A 26 12.35 -10.27 -15.32
CA LEU A 26 12.36 -9.38 -16.49
C LEU A 26 12.95 -10.03 -17.74
N GLU A 27 13.77 -11.08 -17.61
CA GLU A 27 14.32 -11.77 -18.77
C GLU A 27 13.25 -12.51 -19.58
N GLU A 28 12.16 -12.92 -18.92
CA GLU A 28 11.03 -13.64 -19.50
C GLU A 28 9.93 -12.73 -20.07
N ILE A 29 10.10 -11.41 -19.95
CA ILE A 29 9.07 -10.44 -20.34
C ILE A 29 9.33 -9.96 -21.76
N GLU A 30 8.33 -10.09 -22.61
CA GLU A 30 8.26 -9.46 -23.92
C GLU A 30 7.50 -8.12 -23.79
N PRO A 31 8.17 -6.99 -24.07
CA PRO A 31 7.53 -5.68 -23.95
C PRO A 31 6.61 -5.40 -25.15
N SER A 32 5.44 -4.86 -24.88
CA SER A 32 4.52 -4.32 -25.90
C SER A 32 5.09 -3.06 -26.55
N ILE A 33 4.53 -2.67 -27.70
CA ILE A 33 4.88 -1.40 -28.39
C ILE A 33 4.67 -0.22 -27.44
N GLU A 34 3.56 -0.18 -26.70
CA GLU A 34 3.28 0.86 -25.72
C GLU A 34 4.34 0.92 -24.62
N ALA A 35 4.80 -0.24 -24.13
CA ALA A 35 5.86 -0.30 -23.13
C ALA A 35 7.19 0.25 -23.66
N ILE A 36 7.51 0.00 -24.92
CA ILE A 36 8.72 0.50 -25.60
C ILE A 36 8.65 2.04 -25.72
N GLU A 37 7.52 2.57 -26.18
CA GLU A 37 7.31 4.03 -26.31
C GLU A 37 7.44 4.77 -24.96
N TYR A 38 6.81 4.26 -23.89
CA TYR A 38 7.00 4.83 -22.57
C TYR A 38 8.43 4.68 -22.05
N ALA A 39 9.08 3.56 -22.33
CA ALA A 39 10.46 3.32 -21.92
C ALA A 39 11.43 4.33 -22.53
N GLU A 40 11.32 4.57 -23.83
CA GLU A 40 12.12 5.58 -24.55
C GLU A 40 11.89 6.99 -23.99
N LYS A 41 10.62 7.40 -23.85
CA LYS A 41 10.23 8.70 -23.30
C LYS A 41 10.78 8.93 -21.89
N LEU A 42 10.84 7.88 -21.07
CA LEU A 42 11.16 7.96 -19.66
C LEU A 42 12.58 7.49 -19.32
N ASN A 43 13.33 6.98 -20.31
CA ASN A 43 14.62 6.32 -20.12
C ASN A 43 14.55 5.18 -19.09
N LYS A 44 13.60 4.27 -19.31
CA LYS A 44 13.33 3.11 -18.43
C LYS A 44 13.57 1.79 -19.17
N ASN A 45 13.71 0.71 -18.41
CA ASN A 45 13.72 -0.64 -18.98
C ASN A 45 12.31 -0.98 -19.54
N PRO A 46 12.16 -1.30 -20.84
CA PRO A 46 10.85 -1.57 -21.44
C PRO A 46 10.16 -2.79 -20.84
N LYS A 47 10.88 -3.81 -20.40
CA LYS A 47 10.33 -4.99 -19.75
C LYS A 47 9.73 -4.66 -18.37
N LYS A 48 10.36 -3.75 -17.62
CA LYS A 48 9.81 -3.22 -16.37
C LYS A 48 8.57 -2.37 -16.63
N VAL A 49 8.59 -1.52 -17.68
CA VAL A 49 7.43 -0.71 -18.07
C VAL A 49 6.26 -1.61 -18.46
N GLU A 50 6.51 -2.72 -19.15
CA GLU A 50 5.48 -3.71 -19.46
C GLU A 50 4.78 -4.23 -18.20
N ILE A 51 5.54 -4.61 -17.15
CA ILE A 51 4.94 -5.05 -15.89
C ILE A 51 4.14 -3.91 -15.24
N VAL A 52 4.64 -2.66 -15.27
CA VAL A 52 3.90 -1.49 -14.77
C VAL A 52 2.57 -1.36 -15.49
N LEU A 53 2.54 -1.47 -16.82
CA LEU A 53 1.30 -1.39 -17.61
C LEU A 53 0.35 -2.54 -17.27
N ARG A 54 0.84 -3.78 -17.14
CA ARG A 54 0.04 -4.94 -16.72
C ARG A 54 -0.60 -4.77 -15.34
N GLN A 55 0.04 -4.03 -14.43
CA GLN A 55 -0.50 -3.74 -13.10
C GLN A 55 -1.43 -2.51 -13.08
N SER A 56 -1.48 -1.76 -14.20
CA SER A 56 -2.19 -0.48 -14.29
C SER A 56 -3.52 -0.63 -14.97
N LYS A 57 -4.54 -0.02 -14.40
CA LYS A 57 -5.81 0.26 -15.08
C LYS A 57 -5.63 1.37 -16.12
N ARG A 58 -4.80 2.35 -15.82
CA ARG A 58 -4.38 3.42 -16.73
C ARG A 58 -3.13 4.15 -16.21
N VAL A 59 -2.43 4.77 -17.13
CA VAL A 59 -1.37 5.74 -16.82
C VAL A 59 -2.02 7.11 -16.60
N VAL A 60 -1.91 7.66 -15.40
CA VAL A 60 -2.43 8.98 -15.05
C VAL A 60 -1.50 10.06 -15.57
N ARG A 61 -0.19 9.88 -15.38
CA ARG A 61 0.84 10.81 -15.84
C ARG A 61 2.18 10.11 -16.01
N ALA A 62 2.88 10.43 -17.10
CA ALA A 62 4.24 9.98 -17.36
C ALA A 62 5.12 11.19 -17.69
N PHE A 63 6.20 11.41 -16.94
CA PHE A 63 7.08 12.55 -17.12
C PHE A 63 8.51 12.24 -16.67
N LYS A 64 9.47 12.93 -17.29
CA LYS A 64 10.90 12.89 -16.90
C LYS A 64 11.37 14.35 -16.71
N ARG A 65 11.96 14.62 -15.55
CA ARG A 65 12.62 15.91 -15.30
C ARG A 65 14.02 15.89 -15.89
N PRO A 66 14.57 17.03 -16.32
CA PRO A 66 15.91 17.08 -16.93
C PRO A 66 17.03 16.49 -16.05
N GLN A 67 16.91 16.59 -14.72
CA GLN A 67 17.92 16.12 -13.77
C GLN A 67 17.74 14.66 -13.34
N GLN A 68 16.70 13.99 -13.82
CA GLN A 68 16.43 12.58 -13.48
C GLN A 68 17.03 11.64 -14.52
N ASN A 69 17.70 10.58 -14.09
CA ASN A 69 18.14 9.51 -14.99
C ASN A 69 16.94 8.77 -15.58
N GLU A 70 15.98 8.38 -14.75
CA GLU A 70 14.71 7.75 -15.15
C GLU A 70 13.52 8.66 -14.84
N GLY A 71 12.53 8.65 -15.73
CA GLY A 71 11.25 9.32 -15.51
C GLY A 71 10.36 8.57 -14.52
N THR A 72 9.22 9.17 -14.22
CA THR A 72 8.22 8.63 -13.31
C THR A 72 6.92 8.37 -14.06
N MET A 73 6.33 7.21 -13.85
CA MET A 73 4.97 6.88 -14.26
C MET A 73 4.07 6.92 -13.02
N ILE A 74 3.06 7.76 -13.03
CA ILE A 74 1.99 7.75 -12.03
C ILE A 74 0.84 6.96 -12.64
N CYS A 75 0.48 5.86 -12.03
CA CYS A 75 -0.50 4.93 -12.56
C CYS A 75 -1.62 4.68 -11.55
N GLU A 76 -2.82 4.46 -12.05
CA GLU A 76 -3.92 3.88 -11.31
C GLU A 76 -3.78 2.35 -11.37
N HIS A 77 -3.45 1.72 -10.25
CA HIS A 77 -3.38 0.27 -10.14
C HIS A 77 -4.78 -0.36 -10.26
N HIS A 78 -4.90 -1.64 -10.66
CA HIS A 78 -6.18 -2.35 -10.70
C HIS A 78 -6.90 -2.39 -9.35
N LEU A 79 -6.17 -2.29 -8.25
CA LEU A 79 -6.73 -2.16 -6.89
C LEU A 79 -7.35 -0.78 -6.60
N GLY A 80 -7.17 0.22 -7.51
CA GLY A 80 -7.68 1.59 -7.37
C GLY A 80 -6.68 2.59 -6.76
N PHE A 81 -5.56 2.15 -6.21
CA PHE A 81 -4.52 3.04 -5.69
C PHE A 81 -3.82 3.79 -6.81
N ILE A 82 -3.49 5.07 -6.59
CA ILE A 82 -2.68 5.85 -7.51
C ILE A 82 -1.28 6.00 -6.93
N SER A 83 -0.30 5.40 -7.60
CA SER A 83 1.09 5.38 -7.13
C SER A 83 2.10 5.44 -8.27
N ALA A 84 3.36 5.67 -7.93
CA ALA A 84 4.45 5.58 -8.89
C ALA A 84 4.65 4.12 -9.34
N ASN A 85 4.75 3.93 -10.66
CA ASN A 85 4.98 2.64 -11.30
C ASN A 85 3.97 1.54 -10.88
N ALA A 86 2.73 1.91 -10.53
CA ALA A 86 1.71 0.98 -10.04
C ALA A 86 2.22 0.04 -8.92
N GLY A 87 3.08 0.53 -8.01
CA GLY A 87 3.65 -0.29 -6.93
C GLY A 87 4.71 -1.31 -7.38
N VAL A 88 5.11 -1.33 -8.65
CA VAL A 88 6.20 -2.20 -9.13
C VAL A 88 7.56 -1.68 -8.65
N ASP A 89 8.29 -2.50 -7.91
CA ASP A 89 9.58 -2.12 -7.29
C ASP A 89 10.64 -3.22 -7.48
N GLU A 90 11.89 -2.79 -7.70
CA GLU A 90 13.08 -3.64 -7.81
C GLU A 90 13.83 -3.75 -6.48
N SER A 91 13.49 -2.91 -5.49
CA SER A 91 14.22 -2.90 -4.23
C SER A 91 13.93 -4.16 -3.40
N ASN A 92 14.97 -4.74 -2.80
CA ASN A 92 14.89 -5.97 -2.02
C ASN A 92 14.40 -7.20 -2.84
N SER A 93 14.61 -7.21 -4.16
CA SER A 93 14.41 -8.36 -5.03
C SER A 93 15.75 -8.89 -5.56
N GLU A 94 15.74 -10.06 -6.16
CA GLU A 94 16.90 -10.59 -6.87
C GLU A 94 17.21 -9.76 -8.13
N PRO A 95 18.46 -9.77 -8.63
CA PRO A 95 18.78 -9.14 -9.90
C PRO A 95 17.83 -9.56 -11.02
N SER A 96 17.52 -8.65 -11.93
CA SER A 96 16.58 -8.86 -13.05
C SER A 96 15.16 -9.25 -12.65
N THR A 97 14.74 -9.02 -11.37
CA THR A 97 13.38 -9.28 -10.94
C THR A 97 12.69 -8.02 -10.42
N VAL A 98 11.38 -7.99 -10.55
CA VAL A 98 10.52 -6.96 -9.95
C VAL A 98 9.46 -7.61 -9.07
N ILE A 99 9.05 -6.89 -8.03
CA ILE A 99 7.98 -7.28 -7.12
C ILE A 99 6.78 -6.38 -7.40
N THR A 100 5.59 -6.98 -7.49
CA THR A 100 4.32 -6.27 -7.59
C THR A 100 3.57 -6.30 -6.26
N LEU A 101 2.48 -5.55 -6.15
CA LEU A 101 1.57 -5.69 -5.00
C LEU A 101 0.93 -7.09 -5.00
N PRO A 102 0.47 -7.60 -3.84
CA PRO A 102 -0.37 -8.79 -3.81
C PRO A 102 -1.62 -8.60 -4.67
N ASN A 103 -2.13 -9.64 -5.30
CA ASN A 103 -3.32 -9.55 -6.17
C ASN A 103 -4.57 -9.07 -5.42
N ASP A 104 -4.73 -9.52 -4.18
CA ASP A 104 -5.78 -9.07 -3.27
C ASP A 104 -5.21 -8.92 -1.86
N PRO A 105 -4.70 -7.71 -1.52
CA PRO A 105 -4.07 -7.49 -0.22
C PRO A 105 -5.03 -7.65 0.97
N ASP A 106 -6.33 -7.37 0.81
CA ASP A 106 -7.32 -7.60 1.87
C ASP A 106 -7.52 -9.11 2.12
N ALA A 107 -7.57 -9.93 1.06
CA ALA A 107 -7.62 -11.37 1.19
C ALA A 107 -6.34 -11.94 1.84
N SER A 108 -5.19 -11.41 1.45
CA SER A 108 -3.88 -11.77 2.06
C SER A 108 -3.85 -11.42 3.54
N ALA A 109 -4.30 -10.22 3.92
CA ALA A 109 -4.40 -9.78 5.31
C ALA A 109 -5.34 -10.69 6.11
N ARG A 110 -6.51 -11.03 5.54
CA ARG A 110 -7.48 -11.92 6.16
C ARG A 110 -6.92 -13.32 6.39
N LYS A 111 -6.33 -13.93 5.37
CA LYS A 111 -5.73 -15.27 5.46
C LYS A 111 -4.67 -15.34 6.53
N LEU A 112 -3.78 -14.34 6.58
CA LEU A 112 -2.73 -14.27 7.59
C LEU A 112 -3.31 -14.03 8.98
N GLY A 113 -4.24 -13.09 9.13
CA GLY A 113 -4.87 -12.77 10.40
C GLY A 113 -5.61 -13.95 11.00
N GLN A 114 -6.43 -14.66 10.22
CA GLN A 114 -7.11 -15.88 10.66
C GLN A 114 -6.12 -16.96 11.10
N SER A 115 -5.05 -17.19 10.32
CA SER A 115 -4.02 -18.18 10.68
C SER A 115 -3.33 -17.84 12.00
N LEU A 116 -3.10 -16.56 12.29
CA LEU A 116 -2.52 -16.12 13.55
C LEU A 116 -3.52 -16.24 14.71
N GLU A 117 -4.78 -15.86 14.50
CA GLU A 117 -5.85 -16.03 15.50
C GLU A 117 -6.03 -17.49 15.89
N ASP A 118 -6.11 -18.39 14.90
CA ASP A 118 -6.26 -19.84 15.13
C ASP A 118 -5.05 -20.43 15.89
N ARG A 119 -3.84 -19.97 15.55
CA ARG A 119 -2.60 -20.48 16.15
C ARG A 119 -2.39 -20.02 17.57
N PHE A 120 -2.76 -18.78 17.90
CA PHE A 120 -2.44 -18.16 19.20
C PHE A 120 -3.66 -17.97 20.09
N GLY A 121 -4.87 -18.24 19.64
CA GLY A 121 -6.11 -18.08 20.41
C GLY A 121 -6.42 -16.60 20.74
N VAL A 122 -6.01 -15.67 19.88
CA VAL A 122 -6.15 -14.22 20.08
C VAL A 122 -6.95 -13.58 18.97
N GLN A 123 -7.48 -12.39 19.20
CA GLN A 123 -8.06 -11.55 18.15
C GLN A 123 -7.13 -10.37 17.86
N LEU A 124 -6.72 -10.21 16.60
CA LEU A 124 -5.78 -9.18 16.20
C LEU A 124 -6.16 -8.49 14.87
N GLY A 125 -5.53 -7.36 14.60
CA GLY A 125 -5.65 -6.64 13.33
C GLY A 125 -4.42 -6.82 12.44
N ILE A 126 -4.62 -6.80 11.10
CA ILE A 126 -3.53 -6.75 10.13
C ILE A 126 -3.70 -5.51 9.25
N VAL A 127 -2.59 -4.84 9.00
CA VAL A 127 -2.45 -3.76 8.01
C VAL A 127 -1.29 -4.10 7.09
N ILE A 128 -1.55 -4.39 5.82
CA ILE A 128 -0.50 -4.54 4.79
C ILE A 128 -0.20 -3.15 4.24
N THR A 129 1.09 -2.81 4.14
CA THR A 129 1.53 -1.46 3.79
C THR A 129 2.42 -1.43 2.57
N ASP A 130 2.35 -0.32 1.81
CA ASP A 130 3.34 0.06 0.80
C ASP A 130 3.77 1.52 1.00
N THR A 131 4.79 1.97 0.27
CA THR A 131 5.38 3.31 0.42
C THR A 131 5.02 4.18 -0.79
N PHE A 132 4.14 5.17 -0.58
CA PHE A 132 3.65 6.05 -1.64
C PHE A 132 4.21 7.47 -1.53
N GLY A 133 4.41 8.12 -2.69
CA GLY A 133 4.45 9.57 -2.78
C GLY A 133 3.07 10.17 -2.50
N ARG A 134 3.03 11.46 -2.21
CA ARG A 134 1.77 12.18 -1.92
C ARG A 134 1.68 13.44 -2.78
N PRO A 135 0.49 13.79 -3.28
CA PRO A 135 0.26 15.09 -3.90
C PRO A 135 0.67 16.23 -2.94
N TRP A 136 1.22 17.30 -3.49
CA TRP A 136 1.58 18.55 -2.79
C TRP A 136 2.63 18.44 -1.67
N ARG A 137 3.20 17.27 -1.43
CA ARG A 137 4.23 17.06 -0.40
C ARG A 137 5.42 16.32 -0.97
N LEU A 138 6.62 16.72 -0.59
CA LEU A 138 7.85 15.97 -0.84
C LEU A 138 7.94 14.80 0.14
N GLY A 139 8.70 13.78 -0.25
CA GLY A 139 8.88 12.55 0.54
C GLY A 139 7.77 11.53 0.32
N GLN A 140 8.00 10.37 0.89
CA GLN A 140 7.10 9.21 0.83
C GLN A 140 6.64 8.87 2.24
N VAL A 141 5.51 8.17 2.32
CA VAL A 141 4.95 7.67 3.58
C VAL A 141 4.37 6.28 3.32
N ASN A 142 4.38 5.41 4.32
CA ASN A 142 3.66 4.16 4.19
C ASN A 142 2.17 4.44 4.26
N VAL A 143 1.42 3.72 3.41
CA VAL A 143 -0.04 3.74 3.35
C VAL A 143 -0.57 2.30 3.43
N ALA A 144 -1.79 2.14 3.90
CA ALA A 144 -2.44 0.85 3.95
C ALA A 144 -2.92 0.44 2.57
N ILE A 145 -2.68 -0.81 2.19
CA ILE A 145 -3.17 -1.40 0.93
C ILE A 145 -4.00 -2.67 1.14
N GLY A 146 -4.00 -3.22 2.36
CA GLY A 146 -4.81 -4.39 2.72
C GLY A 146 -5.07 -4.44 4.20
N LEU A 147 -6.28 -4.84 4.60
CA LEU A 147 -6.78 -4.79 5.97
C LEU A 147 -7.44 -6.10 6.39
N PHE A 148 -7.28 -6.44 7.67
CA PHE A 148 -8.08 -7.43 8.36
C PHE A 148 -8.45 -6.90 9.74
N ARG A 149 -9.74 -6.84 10.05
CA ARG A 149 -10.37 -6.36 11.29
C ARG A 149 -10.12 -4.89 11.66
N VAL A 150 -9.06 -4.25 11.15
CA VAL A 150 -8.76 -2.83 11.40
C VAL A 150 -9.67 -1.96 10.55
N PRO A 151 -10.41 -1.00 11.11
CA PRO A 151 -11.18 -0.03 10.33
C PRO A 151 -10.28 0.76 9.39
N ALA A 152 -10.74 0.97 8.17
CA ALA A 152 -10.05 1.87 7.23
C ALA A 152 -10.10 3.32 7.75
N ILE A 153 -11.29 3.74 8.16
CA ILE A 153 -11.59 5.08 8.66
C ILE A 153 -12.31 4.93 10.01
N THR A 154 -11.99 5.79 10.95
CA THR A 154 -12.78 5.96 12.19
C THR A 154 -13.54 7.26 12.12
N SER A 155 -14.70 7.35 12.78
CA SER A 155 -15.50 8.57 12.78
C SER A 155 -15.59 9.17 14.19
N ASP A 156 -15.25 10.44 14.29
CA ASP A 156 -15.49 11.25 15.48
C ASP A 156 -16.68 12.21 15.31
N ILE A 157 -17.44 12.04 14.23
CA ILE A 157 -18.66 12.84 13.98
C ILE A 157 -19.65 12.64 15.13
N GLY A 158 -20.19 13.73 15.64
CA GLY A 158 -21.10 13.75 16.81
C GLY A 158 -20.40 13.70 18.17
N LYS A 159 -19.08 13.44 18.22
CA LYS A 159 -18.30 13.60 19.44
C LYS A 159 -18.04 15.08 19.73
N LYS A 160 -17.70 15.41 20.96
CA LYS A 160 -17.39 16.79 21.37
C LYS A 160 -15.86 16.96 21.45
N ASP A 161 -15.39 18.11 20.96
CA ASP A 161 -14.02 18.55 21.18
C ASP A 161 -13.77 18.92 22.67
N ALA A 162 -12.53 19.30 23.00
CA ALA A 162 -12.13 19.67 24.37
C ALA A 162 -12.90 20.89 24.92
N TRP A 163 -13.60 21.65 24.08
CA TRP A 163 -14.39 22.84 24.45
C TRP A 163 -15.89 22.61 24.35
N GLY A 164 -16.31 21.36 24.08
CA GLY A 164 -17.72 20.97 24.03
C GLY A 164 -18.40 21.21 22.68
N ARG A 165 -17.69 21.59 21.61
CA ARG A 165 -18.22 21.74 20.25
C ARG A 165 -18.33 20.38 19.58
N GLU A 166 -19.45 20.14 18.92
CA GLU A 166 -19.65 18.90 18.14
C GLU A 166 -18.79 18.88 16.90
N LEU A 167 -18.12 17.75 16.69
CA LEU A 167 -17.30 17.47 15.50
C LEU A 167 -18.21 17.03 14.36
N SER A 168 -18.11 17.68 13.20
CA SER A 168 -19.01 17.45 12.06
C SER A 168 -18.36 16.76 10.86
N VAL A 169 -17.01 16.71 10.81
CA VAL A 169 -16.26 16.21 9.63
C VAL A 169 -14.99 15.41 9.99
N THR A 170 -14.77 15.09 11.25
CA THR A 170 -13.52 14.45 11.69
C THR A 170 -13.61 12.94 11.48
N GLU A 171 -12.91 12.46 10.46
CA GLU A 171 -12.81 11.05 10.09
C GLU A 171 -11.34 10.65 9.81
N PRO A 172 -10.56 10.29 10.85
CA PRO A 172 -9.20 9.83 10.69
C PRO A 172 -9.11 8.53 9.89
N ALA A 173 -8.18 8.45 8.93
CA ALA A 173 -7.83 7.23 8.22
C ALA A 173 -6.92 6.36 9.11
N LEU A 174 -7.51 5.65 10.07
CA LEU A 174 -6.77 4.86 11.07
C LEU A 174 -5.76 3.92 10.44
N CYS A 175 -6.12 3.27 9.34
CA CYS A 175 -5.22 2.35 8.66
C CYS A 175 -3.97 3.04 8.10
N ASP A 176 -4.11 4.25 7.56
CA ASP A 176 -2.97 5.02 7.03
C ASP A 176 -2.13 5.63 8.15
N GLU A 177 -2.73 6.03 9.28
CA GLU A 177 -1.97 6.47 10.45
C GLU A 177 -1.10 5.35 11.01
N LEU A 178 -1.63 4.12 11.11
CA LEU A 178 -0.87 2.93 11.52
C LEU A 178 0.23 2.60 10.51
N ALA A 179 -0.09 2.63 9.22
CA ALA A 179 0.87 2.40 8.15
C ALA A 179 2.02 3.43 8.23
N ALA A 180 1.69 4.72 8.34
CA ALA A 180 2.68 5.80 8.43
C ALA A 180 3.55 5.68 9.68
N ALA A 181 2.96 5.37 10.85
CA ALA A 181 3.71 5.16 12.09
C ALA A 181 4.65 3.96 11.98
N SER A 182 4.23 2.86 11.35
CA SER A 182 5.09 1.70 11.08
C SER A 182 6.31 2.06 10.23
N GLY A 183 6.17 3.02 9.32
CA GLY A 183 7.25 3.52 8.45
C GLY A 183 8.42 4.17 9.20
N LEU A 184 8.23 4.58 10.45
CA LEU A 184 9.32 5.07 11.30
C LEU A 184 10.31 3.96 11.66
N VAL A 185 9.82 2.71 11.73
CA VAL A 185 10.59 1.51 12.11
C VAL A 185 10.95 0.68 10.88
N ILE A 186 9.99 0.45 9.99
CA ILE A 186 10.17 -0.30 8.74
C ILE A 186 11.01 0.56 7.76
N LYS A 187 12.30 0.25 7.67
CA LYS A 187 13.21 0.88 6.72
C LYS A 187 13.67 -0.13 5.69
N LYS A 188 13.98 0.32 4.46
CA LYS A 188 14.37 -0.58 3.34
C LYS A 188 15.52 -1.54 3.69
N ALA A 189 16.49 -1.11 4.51
CA ALA A 189 17.66 -1.89 4.90
C ALA A 189 17.57 -2.50 6.32
N ALA A 190 16.52 -2.21 7.08
CA ALA A 190 16.43 -2.62 8.49
C ALA A 190 16.11 -4.11 8.70
N LYS A 191 15.70 -4.82 7.65
CA LYS A 191 15.23 -6.22 7.74
C LYS A 191 14.13 -6.42 8.80
N THR A 192 13.34 -5.38 9.06
CA THR A 192 12.23 -5.37 10.03
C THR A 192 10.92 -5.13 9.26
N PRO A 193 10.36 -6.16 8.62
CA PRO A 193 9.20 -5.98 7.74
C PRO A 193 7.86 -5.95 8.49
N ILE A 194 7.86 -6.16 9.79
CA ILE A 194 6.65 -6.23 10.63
C ILE A 194 6.83 -5.34 11.85
N VAL A 195 5.82 -4.53 12.15
CA VAL A 195 5.71 -3.72 13.37
C VAL A 195 4.44 -4.08 14.09
N LEU A 196 4.54 -4.36 15.38
CA LEU A 196 3.42 -4.63 16.26
C LEU A 196 3.04 -3.38 17.03
N PHE A 197 1.78 -3.00 16.96
CA PHE A 197 1.17 -1.98 17.80
C PHE A 197 0.37 -2.65 18.89
N ARG A 198 0.66 -2.29 20.16
CA ARG A 198 -0.01 -2.80 21.35
C ARG A 198 -0.54 -1.66 22.21
N GLY A 199 -1.70 -1.87 22.82
CA GLY A 199 -2.30 -0.92 23.75
C GLY A 199 -3.13 0.18 23.08
N LEU A 200 -3.30 0.15 21.75
CA LEU A 200 -4.25 1.02 21.06
C LEU A 200 -5.68 0.56 21.35
N LYS A 201 -6.58 1.52 21.55
CA LYS A 201 -8.01 1.26 21.61
C LYS A 201 -8.60 1.43 20.23
N TRP A 202 -9.18 0.37 19.69
CA TRP A 202 -9.83 0.36 18.38
C TRP A 202 -10.97 -0.64 18.37
N ASP A 203 -11.98 -0.39 17.56
CA ASP A 203 -13.09 -1.29 17.36
C ASP A 203 -12.84 -2.14 16.12
N LYS A 204 -13.02 -3.45 16.23
CA LYS A 204 -12.83 -4.34 15.09
C LYS A 204 -13.95 -4.17 14.07
N GLU A 205 -13.59 -4.26 12.80
CA GLU A 205 -14.52 -4.23 11.68
C GLU A 205 -14.34 -5.49 10.81
N ASP A 206 -15.30 -6.40 10.85
CA ASP A 206 -15.19 -7.70 10.14
C ASP A 206 -15.26 -7.55 8.60
N LYS A 207 -15.87 -6.48 8.10
CA LYS A 207 -16.01 -6.20 6.65
C LYS A 207 -15.12 -5.04 6.19
N THR A 208 -13.97 -4.85 6.83
CA THR A 208 -13.02 -3.80 6.44
C THR A 208 -12.35 -4.10 5.11
N SER A 209 -11.98 -3.04 4.40
CA SER A 209 -11.19 -3.09 3.17
C SER A 209 -10.36 -1.81 3.03
N ALA A 210 -9.12 -1.93 2.58
CA ALA A 210 -8.30 -0.77 2.25
C ALA A 210 -8.87 0.05 1.09
N ARG A 211 -9.81 -0.49 0.33
CA ARG A 211 -10.52 0.27 -0.72
C ARG A 211 -11.48 1.32 -0.14
N ASN A 212 -11.87 1.20 1.13
CA ASN A 212 -12.80 2.14 1.78
C ASN A 212 -12.18 3.55 1.97
N ILE A 213 -10.85 3.70 1.86
CA ILE A 213 -10.18 5.01 1.87
C ILE A 213 -10.10 5.66 0.48
N LEU A 214 -10.46 4.94 -0.58
CA LEU A 214 -10.40 5.47 -1.95
C LEU A 214 -11.63 6.35 -2.22
N ARG A 215 -11.38 7.56 -2.73
CA ARG A 215 -12.49 8.44 -3.15
C ARG A 215 -13.19 7.87 -4.37
N ALA A 216 -14.50 8.01 -4.39
CA ALA A 216 -15.26 7.78 -5.63
C ALA A 216 -14.80 8.75 -6.73
N ASN A 217 -14.88 8.33 -8.01
CA ASN A 217 -14.45 9.18 -9.13
C ASN A 217 -15.19 10.53 -9.16
N SER A 218 -16.44 10.57 -8.69
CA SER A 218 -17.24 11.79 -8.60
C SER A 218 -16.77 12.76 -7.51
N GLU A 219 -15.98 12.29 -6.55
CA GLU A 219 -15.46 13.07 -5.41
C GLU A 219 -13.96 13.37 -5.55
N ASP A 220 -13.33 12.85 -6.60
CA ASP A 220 -11.90 13.04 -6.83
C ASP A 220 -11.65 14.35 -7.58
N MET A 221 -11.15 15.35 -6.86
CA MET A 221 -10.82 16.67 -7.41
C MET A 221 -9.46 16.73 -8.12
N PHE A 222 -8.74 15.62 -8.24
CA PHE A 222 -7.38 15.56 -8.79
C PHE A 222 -7.29 14.78 -10.10
N ARG A 223 -8.40 14.31 -10.64
CA ARG A 223 -8.50 13.59 -11.92
C ARG A 223 -9.02 14.45 -13.04
#